data_fbd55877665f52545d9a82c9702dfe58
#
_entry.id   fbd55877665f52545d9a82c9702dfe58
#
_cell.length_a   1.000
_cell.length_b   1.000
_cell.length_c   1.000
_cell.angle_alpha   90.00
_cell.angle_beta   90.00
_cell.angle_gamma   90.00
#
_symmetry.space_group_name_H-M   'P 1'
#
loop_
_entity.id
_entity.type
_entity.pdbx_description
1 polymer ?
#
loop_
_entity_poly.entity_id
_entity_poly.type
_entity_poly.pdbx_seq_one_letter_code
_entity_poly.pdbx_strand_id
1 'polypeptide(L)'
;MLDTAPHGEGDVLATLLTPRGLWRGLAKGGASRRHASTWQRGNIIDARWVARLPEQLGALTAELVRPVAALAMAEPESLAILNAACALAIGALPEREPAPDTFAGLLRLLAGIDIPGFALPELCRLELVLLRELGFGLDFSTAAGGNDRLAYVSPRTGRAVTLSEAGKWVDRLFYLPEFLLGGGEASLKDYAAALKMTGHFLARDVFGARHLPLPPARTALYERIADRLDDEERKHAN
;
A
#
# COMPACT_ATOMS: atom_id res chain seq x y z
N MET A 1 12.98 -0.39 -2.73
CA MET A 1 13.31 -1.79 -2.41
C MET A 1 12.16 -2.42 -1.64
N LEU A 2 11.61 -3.53 -2.10
CA LEU A 2 10.39 -4.11 -1.50
C LEU A 2 10.66 -5.30 -0.58
N ASP A 3 11.55 -6.19 -0.98
CA ASP A 3 11.86 -7.39 -0.21
C ASP A 3 13.21 -7.97 -0.58
N THR A 4 13.77 -8.75 0.35
CA THR A 4 14.99 -9.54 0.12
C THR A 4 14.85 -10.94 0.68
N ALA A 5 15.43 -11.91 -0.03
CA ALA A 5 15.60 -13.28 0.44
C ALA A 5 17.09 -13.67 0.40
N PRO A 6 17.59 -14.41 1.38
CA PRO A 6 18.96 -14.94 1.34
C PRO A 6 19.17 -15.81 0.08
N HIS A 7 20.35 -15.72 -0.51
CA HIS A 7 20.76 -16.54 -1.65
C HIS A 7 22.22 -16.95 -1.51
N GLY A 8 22.47 -18.25 -1.41
CA GLY A 8 23.83 -18.75 -1.14
C GLY A 8 24.40 -18.26 0.20
N GLU A 9 25.72 -18.14 0.28
CA GLU A 9 26.43 -17.86 1.56
C GLU A 9 26.51 -16.36 1.91
N GLY A 10 26.23 -15.45 0.99
CA GLY A 10 26.41 -14.00 1.25
C GLY A 10 25.67 -13.09 0.31
N ASP A 11 24.92 -13.63 -0.65
CA ASP A 11 24.16 -12.87 -1.62
C ASP A 11 22.70 -12.69 -1.15
N VAL A 12 21.99 -11.75 -1.74
CA VAL A 12 20.56 -11.58 -1.54
C VAL A 12 19.83 -11.51 -2.89
N LEU A 13 18.68 -12.16 -2.95
CA LEU A 13 17.72 -11.96 -4.03
C LEU A 13 16.83 -10.79 -3.63
N ALA A 14 16.96 -9.67 -4.34
CA ALA A 14 16.21 -8.46 -4.03
C ALA A 14 15.05 -8.25 -5.02
N THR A 15 13.91 -7.81 -4.50
CA THR A 15 12.73 -7.40 -5.27
C THR A 15 12.58 -5.88 -5.20
N LEU A 16 12.54 -5.23 -6.35
CA LEU A 16 12.45 -3.79 -6.49
C LEU A 16 11.16 -3.40 -7.19
N LEU A 17 10.56 -2.28 -6.80
CA LEU A 17 9.58 -1.58 -7.62
C LEU A 17 10.28 -0.40 -8.30
N THR A 18 10.06 -0.28 -9.59
CA THR A 18 10.56 0.79 -10.45
C THR A 18 9.39 1.35 -11.29
N PRO A 19 9.53 2.47 -12.00
CA PRO A 19 8.50 2.93 -12.95
C PRO A 19 8.16 1.90 -14.04
N ARG A 20 9.05 0.92 -14.25
CA ARG A 20 8.88 -0.17 -15.23
C ARG A 20 8.35 -1.47 -14.60
N GLY A 21 7.79 -1.39 -13.38
CA GLY A 21 7.22 -2.52 -12.66
C GLY A 21 8.16 -3.18 -11.66
N LEU A 22 7.80 -4.39 -11.25
CA LEU A 22 8.57 -5.21 -10.33
C LEU A 22 9.76 -5.87 -11.05
N TRP A 23 10.93 -5.80 -10.41
CA TRP A 23 12.14 -6.43 -10.90
C TRP A 23 12.81 -7.23 -9.79
N ARG A 24 13.31 -8.40 -10.15
CA ARG A 24 14.13 -9.23 -9.26
C ARG A 24 15.55 -9.32 -9.79
N GLY A 25 16.50 -9.39 -8.87
CA GLY A 25 17.90 -9.58 -9.23
C GLY A 25 18.74 -9.99 -8.05
N LEU A 26 19.90 -10.54 -8.36
CA LEU A 26 20.88 -11.02 -7.40
C LEU A 26 21.83 -9.87 -7.03
N ALA A 27 21.85 -9.49 -5.77
CA ALA A 27 22.84 -8.57 -5.20
C ALA A 27 23.96 -9.37 -4.57
N LYS A 28 25.10 -9.47 -5.25
CA LYS A 28 26.27 -10.18 -4.77
C LYS A 28 26.84 -9.50 -3.53
N GLY A 29 27.14 -10.31 -2.49
CA GLY A 29 27.61 -9.80 -1.21
C GLY A 29 26.62 -8.90 -0.48
N GLY A 30 25.33 -8.93 -0.86
CA GLY A 30 24.29 -8.07 -0.30
C GLY A 30 24.02 -8.29 1.18
N ALA A 31 24.28 -9.50 1.70
CA ALA A 31 24.18 -9.83 3.12
C ALA A 31 25.39 -9.39 3.94
N SER A 32 26.47 -8.90 3.32
CA SER A 32 27.67 -8.46 4.04
C SER A 32 27.36 -7.23 4.92
N ARG A 33 28.12 -7.05 6.00
CA ARG A 33 27.98 -5.88 6.91
C ARG A 33 28.01 -4.54 6.19
N ARG A 34 28.75 -4.46 5.07
CA ARG A 34 28.88 -3.24 4.26
C ARG A 34 27.61 -2.91 3.47
N HIS A 35 26.89 -3.93 2.99
CA HIS A 35 25.78 -3.74 2.05
C HIS A 35 24.40 -4.06 2.64
N ALA A 36 24.33 -4.77 3.78
CA ALA A 36 23.07 -5.17 4.39
C ALA A 36 22.12 -4.00 4.68
N SER A 37 22.64 -2.84 5.02
CA SER A 37 21.83 -1.63 5.25
C SER A 37 21.16 -1.11 3.99
N THR A 38 21.75 -1.30 2.81
CA THR A 38 21.18 -0.88 1.52
C THR A 38 19.97 -1.74 1.17
N TRP A 39 20.06 -3.04 1.43
CA TRP A 39 19.07 -4.05 1.04
C TRP A 39 17.98 -4.27 2.10
N GLN A 40 17.59 -3.24 2.84
CA GLN A 40 16.48 -3.32 3.80
C GLN A 40 15.17 -2.91 3.14
N ARG A 41 14.09 -3.63 3.51
CA ARG A 41 12.73 -3.37 3.01
C ARG A 41 12.33 -1.92 3.22
N GLY A 42 11.77 -1.29 2.19
CA GLY A 42 11.35 0.09 2.20
C GLY A 42 12.42 1.09 1.77
N ASN A 43 13.70 0.75 1.81
CA ASN A 43 14.74 1.69 1.43
C ASN A 43 14.58 2.20 0.00
N ILE A 44 14.79 3.50 -0.16
CA ILE A 44 14.90 4.13 -1.48
C ILE A 44 16.36 3.99 -1.91
N ILE A 45 16.56 3.36 -3.05
CA ILE A 45 17.88 3.05 -3.59
C ILE A 45 17.97 3.50 -5.06
N ASP A 46 19.14 3.91 -5.49
CA ASP A 46 19.49 3.99 -6.90
C ASP A 46 20.09 2.65 -7.33
N ALA A 47 19.41 1.94 -8.24
CA ALA A 47 19.74 0.57 -8.57
C ALA A 47 20.01 0.39 -10.07
N ARG A 48 21.05 -0.37 -10.36
CA ARG A 48 21.38 -0.82 -11.70
C ARG A 48 21.17 -2.33 -11.80
N TRP A 49 20.29 -2.72 -12.72
CA TRP A 49 20.04 -4.12 -13.05
C TRP A 49 20.70 -4.48 -14.39
N VAL A 50 21.40 -5.60 -14.43
CA VAL A 50 22.09 -6.10 -15.63
C VAL A 50 21.86 -7.59 -15.78
N ALA A 51 21.37 -8.03 -16.93
CA ALA A 51 21.29 -9.43 -17.30
C ALA A 51 21.80 -9.65 -18.72
N ARG A 52 22.22 -10.86 -19.01
CA ARG A 52 22.65 -11.25 -20.37
C ARG A 52 21.45 -11.39 -21.30
N LEU A 53 20.35 -11.94 -20.81
CA LEU A 53 19.07 -12.05 -21.50
C LEU A 53 17.97 -11.46 -20.63
N PRO A 54 16.95 -10.83 -21.21
CA PRO A 54 15.87 -10.18 -20.44
C PRO A 54 15.15 -11.11 -19.47
N GLU A 55 15.00 -12.39 -19.81
CA GLU A 55 14.26 -13.37 -19.02
C GLU A 55 15.08 -13.93 -17.85
N GLN A 56 16.38 -13.68 -17.84
CA GLN A 56 17.26 -14.19 -16.76
C GLN A 56 17.16 -13.34 -15.51
N LEU A 57 17.51 -13.97 -14.39
CA LEU A 57 17.75 -13.26 -13.15
C LEU A 57 18.97 -12.35 -13.33
N GLY A 58 18.77 -11.04 -13.27
CA GLY A 58 19.86 -10.07 -13.41
C GLY A 58 20.69 -9.91 -12.16
N ALA A 59 21.88 -9.37 -12.34
CA ALA A 59 22.69 -8.86 -11.26
C ALA A 59 22.22 -7.45 -10.88
N LEU A 60 22.10 -7.19 -9.57
CA LEU A 60 21.75 -5.89 -9.00
C LEU A 60 22.96 -5.29 -8.29
N THR A 61 23.21 -4.03 -8.57
CA THR A 61 24.03 -3.15 -7.74
C THR A 61 23.20 -1.95 -7.34
N ALA A 62 23.39 -1.42 -6.14
CA ALA A 62 22.62 -0.28 -5.66
C ALA A 62 23.41 0.60 -4.71
N GLU A 63 23.03 1.87 -4.70
CA GLU A 63 23.44 2.86 -3.71
C GLU A 63 22.22 3.27 -2.86
N LEU A 64 22.43 3.43 -1.56
CA LEU A 64 21.37 3.85 -0.65
C LEU A 64 21.12 5.35 -0.84
N VAL A 65 19.88 5.72 -1.21
CA VAL A 65 19.45 7.12 -1.35
C VAL A 65 18.81 7.61 -0.04
N ARG A 66 17.89 6.80 0.54
CA ARG A 66 17.23 7.12 1.81
C ARG A 66 17.04 5.87 2.65
N PRO A 67 17.46 5.86 3.92
CA PRO A 67 17.34 4.72 4.83
C PRO A 67 15.96 4.64 5.47
N VAL A 68 14.93 4.46 4.65
CA VAL A 68 13.51 4.45 5.07
C VAL A 68 13.23 3.38 6.11
N ALA A 69 13.87 2.21 6.00
CA ALA A 69 13.74 1.15 6.98
C ALA A 69 14.13 1.60 8.40
N ALA A 70 15.26 2.30 8.53
CA ALA A 70 15.72 2.81 9.81
C ALA A 70 14.79 3.90 10.36
N LEU A 71 14.27 4.78 9.50
CA LEU A 71 13.30 5.81 9.87
C LEU A 71 11.99 5.19 10.36
N ALA A 72 11.47 4.19 9.65
CA ALA A 72 10.23 3.51 10.03
C ALA A 72 10.34 2.71 11.34
N MET A 73 11.55 2.23 11.71
CA MET A 73 11.78 1.51 12.96
C MET A 73 11.62 2.38 14.21
N ALA A 74 11.66 3.73 14.07
CA ALA A 74 11.45 4.63 15.19
C ALA A 74 10.01 4.58 15.73
N GLU A 75 9.02 4.23 14.88
CA GLU A 75 7.61 4.20 15.23
C GLU A 75 6.96 2.88 14.78
N PRO A 76 6.37 2.10 15.71
CA PRO A 76 5.76 0.80 15.37
C PRO A 76 4.66 0.87 14.31
N GLU A 77 3.93 1.98 14.22
CA GLU A 77 2.90 2.20 13.20
C GLU A 77 3.52 2.42 11.82
N SER A 78 4.54 3.27 11.74
CA SER A 78 5.29 3.51 10.50
C SER A 78 5.89 2.22 9.93
N LEU A 79 6.45 1.37 10.81
CA LEU A 79 6.98 0.08 10.40
C LEU A 79 5.89 -0.88 9.91
N ALA A 80 4.72 -0.89 10.56
CA ALA A 80 3.59 -1.70 10.12
C ALA A 80 3.05 -1.24 8.76
N ILE A 81 2.93 0.08 8.54
CA ILE A 81 2.53 0.68 7.27
C ILE A 81 3.52 0.35 6.16
N LEU A 82 4.82 0.50 6.42
CA LEU A 82 5.88 0.14 5.48
C LEU A 82 5.77 -1.32 5.03
N ASN A 83 5.62 -2.23 5.99
CA ASN A 83 5.50 -3.67 5.70
C ASN A 83 4.23 -3.97 4.90
N ALA A 84 3.10 -3.35 5.23
CA ALA A 84 1.85 -3.52 4.51
C ALA A 84 1.95 -3.01 3.06
N ALA A 85 2.49 -1.81 2.85
CA ALA A 85 2.66 -1.21 1.52
C ALA A 85 3.58 -2.06 0.62
N CYS A 86 4.73 -2.51 1.15
CA CYS A 86 5.64 -3.37 0.40
C CYS A 86 5.00 -4.73 0.06
N ALA A 87 4.31 -5.35 1.02
CA ALA A 87 3.66 -6.64 0.81
C ALA A 87 2.52 -6.56 -0.22
N LEU A 88 1.73 -5.47 -0.20
CA LEU A 88 0.70 -5.21 -1.20
C LEU A 88 1.31 -5.07 -2.60
N ALA A 89 2.35 -4.25 -2.76
CA ALA A 89 2.99 -4.06 -4.05
C ALA A 89 3.55 -5.36 -4.63
N ILE A 90 4.24 -6.17 -3.80
CA ILE A 90 4.78 -7.48 -4.21
C ILE A 90 3.66 -8.45 -4.59
N GLY A 91 2.61 -8.50 -3.76
CA GLY A 91 1.54 -9.47 -3.94
C GLY A 91 0.60 -9.12 -5.09
N ALA A 92 0.38 -7.84 -5.38
CA ALA A 92 -0.60 -7.38 -6.35
C ALA A 92 -0.03 -7.20 -7.76
N LEU A 93 1.17 -6.63 -7.87
CA LEU A 93 1.73 -6.26 -9.17
C LEU A 93 2.36 -7.46 -9.89
N PRO A 94 2.18 -7.57 -11.21
CA PRO A 94 2.91 -8.52 -12.02
C PRO A 94 4.38 -8.08 -12.19
N GLU A 95 5.26 -9.06 -12.42
CA GLU A 95 6.66 -8.75 -12.69
C GLU A 95 6.82 -8.12 -14.08
N ARG A 96 7.67 -7.09 -14.17
CA ARG A 96 8.08 -6.42 -15.42
C ARG A 96 6.97 -5.73 -16.20
N GLU A 97 5.83 -5.53 -15.57
CA GLU A 97 4.77 -4.70 -16.12
C GLU A 97 4.81 -3.30 -15.49
N PRO A 98 4.78 -2.22 -16.31
CA PRO A 98 4.81 -0.87 -15.79
C PRO A 98 3.68 -0.58 -14.83
N ALA A 99 4.01 0.01 -13.68
CA ALA A 99 3.05 0.46 -12.66
C ALA A 99 3.47 1.86 -12.14
N PRO A 100 3.45 2.89 -13.00
CA PRO A 100 4.00 4.20 -12.68
C PRO A 100 3.26 4.91 -11.57
N ASP A 101 1.94 4.79 -11.51
CA ASP A 101 1.14 5.46 -10.49
C ASP A 101 1.34 4.82 -9.11
N THR A 102 1.39 3.48 -9.05
CA THR A 102 1.71 2.75 -7.82
C THR A 102 3.14 3.03 -7.36
N PHE A 103 4.10 3.08 -8.30
CA PHE A 103 5.48 3.48 -7.98
C PHE A 103 5.54 4.88 -7.36
N ALA A 104 4.89 5.87 -7.99
CA ALA A 104 4.85 7.24 -7.48
C ALA A 104 4.17 7.34 -6.12
N GLY A 105 3.05 6.65 -5.94
CA GLY A 105 2.31 6.61 -4.67
C GLY A 105 3.13 5.97 -3.55
N LEU A 106 3.78 4.84 -3.82
CA LEU A 106 4.67 4.19 -2.85
C LEU A 106 5.88 5.08 -2.52
N LEU A 107 6.51 5.68 -3.51
CA LEU A 107 7.64 6.57 -3.29
C LEU A 107 7.26 7.76 -2.39
N ARG A 108 6.07 8.36 -2.60
CA ARG A 108 5.55 9.43 -1.76
C ARG A 108 5.32 8.98 -0.32
N LEU A 109 4.70 7.82 -0.11
CA LEU A 109 4.51 7.22 1.22
C LEU A 109 5.86 7.04 1.92
N LEU A 110 6.83 6.43 1.23
CA LEU A 110 8.17 6.17 1.77
C LEU A 110 8.96 7.46 2.06
N ALA A 111 8.78 8.49 1.26
CA ALA A 111 9.43 9.78 1.46
C ALA A 111 8.95 10.52 2.71
N GLY A 112 7.71 10.28 3.15
CA GLY A 112 7.13 10.90 4.34
C GLY A 112 6.92 9.95 5.52
N ILE A 113 7.57 8.79 5.54
CA ILE A 113 7.35 7.74 6.55
C ILE A 113 7.63 8.17 7.99
N ASP A 114 8.54 9.10 8.17
CA ASP A 114 8.96 9.70 9.44
C ASP A 114 8.19 10.98 9.83
N ILE A 115 7.23 11.39 9.00
CA ILE A 115 6.36 12.53 9.28
C ILE A 115 5.13 12.03 10.06
N PRO A 116 4.89 12.51 11.29
CA PRO A 116 3.73 12.09 12.08
C PRO A 116 2.41 12.29 11.33
N GLY A 117 1.54 11.27 11.33
CA GLY A 117 0.22 11.31 10.69
C GLY A 117 0.22 11.26 9.16
N PHE A 118 1.39 11.25 8.50
CA PHE A 118 1.46 11.28 7.03
C PHE A 118 1.26 9.90 6.38
N ALA A 119 1.88 8.86 6.95
CA ALA A 119 2.01 7.58 6.27
C ALA A 119 0.67 6.81 6.11
N LEU A 120 -0.21 6.87 7.11
CA LEU A 120 -1.47 6.12 7.10
C LEU A 120 -2.46 6.61 6.02
N PRO A 121 -2.75 7.92 5.89
CA PRO A 121 -3.56 8.42 4.77
C PRO A 121 -2.92 8.14 3.41
N GLU A 122 -1.59 8.20 3.29
CA GLU A 122 -0.92 7.87 2.04
C GLU A 122 -1.02 6.39 1.68
N LEU A 123 -1.03 5.49 2.67
CA LEU A 123 -1.32 4.07 2.41
C LEU A 123 -2.74 3.88 1.87
N CYS A 124 -3.74 4.53 2.47
CA CYS A 124 -5.13 4.45 1.98
C CYS A 124 -5.25 4.93 0.52
N ARG A 125 -4.56 6.02 0.18
CA ARG A 125 -4.52 6.53 -1.21
C ARG A 125 -3.76 5.58 -2.14
N LEU A 126 -2.65 5.00 -1.68
CA LEU A 126 -1.87 4.02 -2.44
C LEU A 126 -2.72 2.79 -2.79
N GLU A 127 -3.55 2.29 -1.88
CA GLU A 127 -4.44 1.16 -2.13
C GLU A 127 -5.49 1.48 -3.23
N LEU A 128 -6.04 2.71 -3.24
CA LEU A 128 -6.93 3.15 -4.33
C LEU A 128 -6.19 3.27 -5.67
N VAL A 129 -4.97 3.79 -5.65
CA VAL A 129 -4.11 3.87 -6.85
C VAL A 129 -3.82 2.48 -7.39
N LEU A 130 -3.45 1.54 -6.52
CA LEU A 130 -3.17 0.15 -6.87
C LEU A 130 -4.38 -0.54 -7.50
N LEU A 131 -5.57 -0.38 -6.89
CA LEU A 131 -6.82 -0.88 -7.47
C LEU A 131 -7.07 -0.30 -8.86
N ARG A 132 -6.90 1.00 -9.03
CA ARG A 132 -7.11 1.68 -10.32
C ARG A 132 -6.14 1.19 -11.38
N GLU A 133 -4.86 1.09 -11.06
CA GLU A 133 -3.80 0.67 -11.99
C GLU A 133 -3.98 -0.78 -12.45
N LEU A 134 -4.54 -1.63 -11.58
CA LEU A 134 -4.89 -3.01 -11.91
C LEU A 134 -6.25 -3.18 -12.61
N GLY A 135 -6.97 -2.09 -12.91
CA GLY A 135 -8.25 -2.14 -13.62
C GLY A 135 -9.49 -2.33 -12.71
N PHE A 136 -9.32 -2.30 -11.39
CA PHE A 136 -10.37 -2.44 -10.39
C PHE A 136 -10.68 -1.12 -9.66
N GLY A 137 -10.40 0.02 -10.28
CA GLY A 137 -10.58 1.35 -9.70
C GLY A 137 -12.00 1.59 -9.23
N LEU A 138 -12.14 2.20 -8.05
CA LEU A 138 -13.43 2.62 -7.54
C LEU A 138 -13.89 3.88 -8.28
N ASP A 139 -15.19 3.96 -8.54
CA ASP A 139 -15.79 5.09 -9.26
C ASP A 139 -16.37 6.10 -8.27
N PHE A 140 -15.67 7.20 -8.07
CA PHE A 140 -16.10 8.32 -7.23
C PHE A 140 -16.69 9.48 -8.06
N SER A 141 -17.05 9.24 -9.32
CA SER A 141 -17.74 10.24 -10.12
C SER A 141 -19.15 10.48 -9.59
N THR A 142 -19.56 11.75 -9.51
CA THR A 142 -20.95 12.08 -9.24
C THR A 142 -21.79 11.79 -10.48
N ALA A 143 -22.96 11.20 -10.29
CA ALA A 143 -23.97 11.26 -11.34
C ALA A 143 -24.25 12.72 -11.67
N ALA A 144 -24.18 13.08 -12.95
CA ALA A 144 -24.24 14.45 -13.42
C ALA A 144 -25.45 15.21 -12.83
N GLY A 145 -25.21 16.29 -12.09
CA GLY A 145 -26.19 17.28 -11.73
C GLY A 145 -26.66 17.37 -10.28
N GLY A 146 -26.08 16.61 -9.36
CA GLY A 146 -26.48 16.64 -7.94
C GLY A 146 -25.51 17.41 -7.05
N ASN A 147 -26.04 18.32 -6.24
CA ASN A 147 -25.33 18.98 -5.13
C ASN A 147 -25.19 18.06 -3.90
N ASP A 148 -25.51 16.76 -4.06
CA ASP A 148 -25.53 15.80 -2.97
C ASP A 148 -24.15 15.18 -2.74
N ARG A 149 -23.74 15.10 -1.47
CA ARG A 149 -22.42 14.66 -1.07
C ARG A 149 -22.25 13.15 -1.27
N LEU A 150 -21.16 12.73 -1.90
CA LEU A 150 -20.73 11.34 -1.87
C LEU A 150 -20.40 10.94 -0.44
N ALA A 151 -21.03 9.89 0.06
CA ALA A 151 -20.87 9.47 1.45
C ALA A 151 -20.58 7.98 1.62
N TYR A 152 -20.84 7.18 0.59
CA TYR A 152 -20.73 5.74 0.65
C TYR A 152 -20.19 5.15 -0.64
N VAL A 153 -19.79 3.87 -0.57
CA VAL A 153 -19.38 3.06 -1.73
C VAL A 153 -20.10 1.72 -1.70
N SER A 154 -20.64 1.31 -2.81
CA SER A 154 -21.31 0.02 -2.96
C SER A 154 -20.27 -1.12 -2.96
N PRO A 155 -20.32 -2.09 -2.03
CA PRO A 155 -19.38 -3.21 -1.99
C PRO A 155 -19.48 -4.10 -3.24
N ARG A 156 -20.61 -4.09 -3.92
CA ARG A 156 -20.83 -4.89 -5.11
C ARG A 156 -20.23 -4.28 -6.37
N THR A 157 -20.37 -2.95 -6.53
CA THR A 157 -20.02 -2.29 -7.80
C THR A 157 -18.79 -1.39 -7.72
N GLY A 158 -18.33 -1.03 -6.53
CA GLY A 158 -17.25 -0.06 -6.35
C GLY A 158 -17.62 1.39 -6.68
N ARG A 159 -18.91 1.67 -6.97
CA ARG A 159 -19.39 3.02 -7.27
C ARG A 159 -19.74 3.77 -6.00
N ALA A 160 -19.41 5.04 -5.99
CA ALA A 160 -19.84 5.93 -4.93
C ALA A 160 -21.35 6.13 -4.97
N VAL A 161 -21.94 6.35 -3.79
CA VAL A 161 -23.36 6.55 -3.54
C VAL A 161 -23.47 7.81 -2.71
N THR A 162 -24.41 8.69 -3.07
CA THR A 162 -24.66 9.92 -2.33
C THR A 162 -25.40 9.65 -1.02
N LEU A 163 -25.40 10.63 -0.13
CA LEU A 163 -26.07 10.51 1.16
C LEU A 163 -27.58 10.24 0.99
N SER A 164 -28.24 10.91 0.04
CA SER A 164 -29.68 10.74 -0.21
C SER A 164 -30.00 9.40 -0.88
N GLU A 165 -29.15 8.94 -1.81
CA GLU A 165 -29.34 7.66 -2.50
C GLU A 165 -29.13 6.44 -1.58
N ALA A 166 -28.29 6.57 -0.56
CA ALA A 166 -28.01 5.48 0.38
C ALA A 166 -29.26 4.99 1.12
N GLY A 167 -30.12 5.91 1.59
CA GLY A 167 -31.41 5.60 2.20
C GLY A 167 -31.35 4.42 3.17
N LYS A 168 -32.21 3.43 2.96
CA LYS A 168 -32.29 2.19 3.77
C LYS A 168 -31.12 1.23 3.57
N TRP A 169 -30.21 1.50 2.65
CA TRP A 169 -29.09 0.61 2.32
C TRP A 169 -27.79 0.97 3.05
N VAL A 170 -27.78 2.03 3.88
CA VAL A 170 -26.58 2.53 4.60
C VAL A 170 -25.79 1.40 5.26
N ASP A 171 -26.44 0.48 5.97
CA ASP A 171 -25.79 -0.62 6.69
C ASP A 171 -25.11 -1.64 5.76
N ARG A 172 -25.37 -1.59 4.46
CA ARG A 172 -24.80 -2.48 3.44
C ARG A 172 -23.76 -1.79 2.56
N LEU A 173 -23.45 -0.54 2.84
CA LEU A 173 -22.52 0.28 2.08
C LEU A 173 -21.25 0.52 2.91
N PHE A 174 -20.12 0.72 2.25
CA PHE A 174 -18.94 1.23 2.92
C PHE A 174 -19.07 2.75 3.07
N TYR A 175 -18.76 3.26 4.25
CA TYR A 175 -18.58 4.69 4.44
C TYR A 175 -17.38 5.17 3.61
N LEU A 176 -17.52 6.29 2.91
CA LEU A 176 -16.50 6.94 2.08
C LEU A 176 -15.96 8.17 2.82
N PRO A 177 -14.76 8.10 3.41
CA PRO A 177 -14.14 9.23 4.07
C PRO A 177 -13.77 10.37 3.12
N GLU A 178 -14.03 11.62 3.53
CA GLU A 178 -13.82 12.82 2.71
C GLU A 178 -12.35 13.02 2.30
N PHE A 179 -11.37 12.62 3.15
CA PHE A 179 -9.97 12.76 2.84
C PHE A 179 -9.53 11.98 1.59
N LEU A 180 -10.27 10.93 1.20
CA LEU A 180 -10.04 10.19 -0.04
C LEU A 180 -10.53 10.94 -1.28
N LEU A 181 -11.42 11.91 -1.09
CA LEU A 181 -11.92 12.81 -2.14
C LEU A 181 -11.13 14.12 -2.22
N GLY A 182 -10.07 14.25 -1.45
CA GLY A 182 -9.20 15.45 -1.42
C GLY A 182 -9.63 16.52 -0.43
N GLY A 183 -10.57 16.24 0.47
CA GLY A 183 -11.06 17.17 1.48
C GLY A 183 -10.88 16.69 2.92
N GLY A 184 -10.99 17.62 3.88
CA GLY A 184 -11.15 17.37 5.31
C GLY A 184 -9.91 16.84 6.06
N GLU A 185 -9.92 17.03 7.38
CA GLU A 185 -9.06 16.29 8.29
C GLU A 185 -9.65 14.89 8.51
N ALA A 186 -8.78 13.89 8.63
CA ALA A 186 -9.19 12.50 8.80
C ALA A 186 -8.96 12.05 10.24
N SER A 187 -9.96 11.38 10.81
CA SER A 187 -9.89 10.73 12.11
C SER A 187 -9.41 9.28 11.99
N LEU A 188 -9.11 8.65 13.13
CA LEU A 188 -8.80 7.23 13.17
C LEU A 188 -9.94 6.37 12.59
N LYS A 189 -11.19 6.77 12.81
CA LYS A 189 -12.38 6.15 12.26
C LYS A 189 -12.41 6.21 10.73
N ASP A 190 -12.00 7.34 10.15
CA ASP A 190 -11.90 7.50 8.70
C ASP A 190 -10.84 6.58 8.09
N TYR A 191 -9.69 6.44 8.75
CA TYR A 191 -8.65 5.51 8.31
C TYR A 191 -9.09 4.05 8.41
N ALA A 192 -9.73 3.65 9.52
CA ALA A 192 -10.28 2.31 9.67
C ALA A 192 -11.32 2.00 8.58
N ALA A 193 -12.22 2.94 8.30
CA ALA A 193 -13.23 2.80 7.25
C ALA A 193 -12.60 2.72 5.84
N ALA A 194 -11.61 3.56 5.54
CA ALA A 194 -10.87 3.53 4.27
C ALA A 194 -10.19 2.17 4.08
N LEU A 195 -9.44 1.70 5.09
CA LEU A 195 -8.76 0.42 5.06
C LEU A 195 -9.72 -0.78 4.96
N LYS A 196 -10.89 -0.71 5.60
CA LYS A 196 -11.95 -1.73 5.48
C LYS A 196 -12.48 -1.80 4.05
N MET A 197 -12.77 -0.64 3.47
CA MET A 197 -13.29 -0.51 2.10
C MET A 197 -12.27 -1.01 1.07
N THR A 198 -11.06 -0.46 1.05
CA THR A 198 -10.03 -0.83 0.09
C THR A 198 -9.61 -2.28 0.25
N GLY A 199 -9.50 -2.77 1.51
CA GLY A 199 -9.22 -4.16 1.82
C GLY A 199 -10.25 -5.13 1.24
N HIS A 200 -11.54 -4.78 1.25
CA HIS A 200 -12.59 -5.59 0.62
C HIS A 200 -12.35 -5.76 -0.88
N PHE A 201 -12.09 -4.66 -1.59
CA PHE A 201 -11.88 -4.72 -3.05
C PHE A 201 -10.56 -5.40 -3.41
N LEU A 202 -9.48 -5.13 -2.68
CA LEU A 202 -8.21 -5.83 -2.86
C LEU A 202 -8.37 -7.34 -2.66
N ALA A 203 -9.05 -7.75 -1.57
CA ALA A 203 -9.27 -9.16 -1.27
C ALA A 203 -10.14 -9.85 -2.34
N ARG A 204 -11.18 -9.17 -2.84
CA ARG A 204 -12.11 -9.75 -3.81
C ARG A 204 -11.52 -9.79 -5.23
N ASP A 205 -10.99 -8.64 -5.69
CA ASP A 205 -10.73 -8.43 -7.11
C ASP A 205 -9.27 -8.69 -7.49
N VAL A 206 -8.32 -8.37 -6.59
CA VAL A 206 -6.89 -8.50 -6.88
C VAL A 206 -6.35 -9.84 -6.39
N PHE A 207 -6.48 -10.10 -5.09
CA PHE A 207 -5.93 -11.32 -4.48
C PHE A 207 -6.86 -12.52 -4.68
N GLY A 208 -8.18 -12.34 -4.50
CA GLY A 208 -9.18 -13.40 -4.65
C GLY A 208 -9.26 -13.95 -6.07
N ALA A 209 -9.09 -13.11 -7.09
CA ALA A 209 -9.00 -13.58 -8.48
C ALA A 209 -7.83 -14.55 -8.74
N ARG A 210 -6.82 -14.53 -7.87
CA ARG A 210 -5.66 -15.44 -7.90
C ARG A 210 -5.70 -16.49 -6.78
N HIS A 211 -6.82 -16.62 -6.08
CA HIS A 211 -7.00 -17.52 -4.93
C HIS A 211 -5.97 -17.28 -3.80
N LEU A 212 -5.54 -16.05 -3.63
CA LEU A 212 -4.61 -15.65 -2.59
C LEU A 212 -5.35 -14.83 -1.51
N PRO A 213 -4.96 -14.94 -0.23
CA PRO A 213 -5.43 -14.02 0.81
C PRO A 213 -4.75 -12.66 0.66
N LEU A 214 -5.32 -11.65 1.32
CA LEU A 214 -4.59 -10.40 1.55
C LEU A 214 -3.26 -10.67 2.27
N PRO A 215 -2.19 -9.93 1.98
CA PRO A 215 -0.92 -10.08 2.68
C PRO A 215 -1.10 -9.94 4.20
N PRO A 216 -0.53 -10.86 5.00
CA PRO A 216 -0.68 -10.83 6.47
C PRO A 216 -0.28 -9.51 7.12
N ALA A 217 0.77 -8.84 6.61
CA ALA A 217 1.18 -7.53 7.09
C ALA A 217 0.09 -6.47 6.92
N ARG A 218 -0.70 -6.54 5.83
CA ARG A 218 -1.82 -5.62 5.58
C ARG A 218 -3.01 -5.94 6.51
N THR A 219 -3.30 -7.21 6.73
CA THR A 219 -4.37 -7.63 7.64
C THR A 219 -4.06 -7.20 9.07
N ALA A 220 -2.85 -7.49 9.56
CA ALA A 220 -2.40 -7.10 10.89
C ALA A 220 -2.40 -5.58 11.12
N LEU A 221 -2.08 -4.78 10.09
CA LEU A 221 -2.19 -3.32 10.18
C LEU A 221 -3.65 -2.89 10.38
N TYR A 222 -4.58 -3.46 9.61
CA TYR A 222 -6.01 -3.12 9.77
C TYR A 222 -6.53 -3.48 11.16
N GLU A 223 -6.21 -4.68 11.65
CA GLU A 223 -6.58 -5.13 13.00
C GLU A 223 -6.06 -4.16 14.07
N ARG A 224 -4.79 -3.77 13.98
CA ARG A 224 -4.20 -2.78 14.90
C ARG A 224 -4.94 -1.43 14.89
N ILE A 225 -5.35 -0.94 13.72
CA ILE A 225 -6.08 0.33 13.61
C ILE A 225 -7.50 0.18 14.16
N ALA A 226 -8.16 -0.95 13.92
CA ALA A 226 -9.49 -1.26 14.44
C ALA A 226 -9.49 -1.38 15.97
N ASP A 227 -8.53 -2.11 16.56
CA ASP A 227 -8.37 -2.24 18.00
C ASP A 227 -8.18 -0.88 18.70
N ARG A 228 -7.36 -0.01 18.09
CA ARG A 228 -7.17 1.36 18.62
C ARG A 228 -8.46 2.18 18.58
N LEU A 229 -9.23 2.05 17.50
CA LEU A 229 -10.52 2.73 17.40
C LEU A 229 -11.49 2.26 18.49
N ASP A 230 -11.58 0.95 18.71
CA ASP A 230 -12.42 0.38 19.76
C ASP A 230 -12.01 0.86 21.16
N ASP A 231 -10.71 1.00 21.42
CA ASP A 231 -10.18 1.52 22.69
C ASP A 231 -10.47 3.02 22.87
N GLU A 232 -10.41 3.82 21.82
CA GLU A 232 -10.80 5.24 21.86
C GLU A 232 -12.31 5.39 22.14
N GLU A 233 -13.16 4.62 21.46
CA GLU A 233 -14.61 4.65 21.67
C GLU A 233 -15.00 4.25 23.10
N ARG A 234 -14.35 3.23 23.68
CA ARG A 234 -14.55 2.82 25.07
C ARG A 234 -14.16 3.90 26.08
N LYS A 235 -13.06 4.62 25.83
CA LYS A 235 -12.61 5.72 26.70
C LYS A 235 -13.55 6.93 26.68
N HIS A 236 -14.25 7.18 25.57
CA HIS A 236 -15.21 8.28 25.45
C HIS A 236 -16.60 7.91 25.96
N ALA A 237 -16.91 6.61 26.14
CA ALA A 237 -18.18 6.12 26.65
C ALA A 237 -18.23 6.01 28.19
N ASN A 238 -17.06 6.14 28.88
CA ASN A 238 -16.93 6.13 30.35
C ASN A 238 -16.65 7.53 30.90
#